data_3f36f7e9f119e35f139700779e00568b
#
_entry.id   3f36f7e9f119e35f139700779e00568b
#
_cell.length_a   1.000
_cell.length_b   1.000
_cell.length_c   1.000
_cell.angle_alpha   90.00
_cell.angle_beta   90.00
_cell.angle_gamma   90.00
#
_symmetry.space_group_name_H-M   'P 1'
#
loop_
_entity.id
_entity.type
_entity.pdbx_description
1 polymer ?
#
loop_
_entity_poly.entity_id
_entity_poly.type
_entity_poly.pdbx_seq_one_letter_code
_entity_poly.pdbx_strand_id
1 'polypeptide(L)'
;MNTNSNAYTVIYSIILVVVVAAVLAFAAMFLKPTQDANVKKDTISQILTAATFAGVADAEILDTYKAEIESAILVNFEGDSVATLNINDCEVYGTSDLKRQIAAEQKSLPVYIFKNGYTVVPCYGAGLWGPIWGYIGLEKDLKTIKAVCFGHKGETPGLGAKIADEPWFAESFTGKTIGEGEVLFEVAKPANRQVDENNHIDAISGATITSQALGVTLNQWFGFYKNYFAKNAEVEVVEDVVLDVEPVNTVEE
;
A
#
# COMPACT_ATOMS: atom_id res chain seq x y z
N MET A 1 -40.45 -32.01 -31.55
CA MET A 1 -38.99 -31.99 -31.64
C MET A 1 -38.48 -33.20 -30.87
N ASN A 2 -37.60 -34.01 -31.48
CA ASN A 2 -37.08 -35.21 -30.79
C ASN A 2 -36.03 -34.78 -29.74
N THR A 3 -36.41 -34.74 -28.46
CA THR A 3 -35.55 -34.31 -27.35
C THR A 3 -34.38 -35.26 -27.07
N ASN A 4 -34.40 -36.47 -27.65
CA ASN A 4 -33.34 -37.47 -27.49
C ASN A 4 -32.29 -37.42 -28.64
N SER A 5 -32.35 -36.45 -29.54
CA SER A 5 -31.37 -36.34 -30.60
C SER A 5 -30.14 -35.56 -30.11
N ASN A 6 -28.93 -35.97 -30.53
CA ASN A 6 -27.69 -35.28 -30.21
C ASN A 6 -27.71 -33.79 -30.65
N ALA A 7 -28.39 -33.52 -31.78
CA ALA A 7 -28.54 -32.15 -32.29
C ALA A 7 -29.37 -31.28 -31.33
N TYR A 8 -30.45 -31.84 -30.73
CA TYR A 8 -31.23 -31.10 -29.73
C TYR A 8 -30.40 -30.76 -28.51
N THR A 9 -29.66 -31.76 -27.99
CA THR A 9 -28.81 -31.58 -26.81
C THR A 9 -27.75 -30.49 -27.02
N VAL A 10 -27.11 -30.48 -28.18
CA VAL A 10 -26.08 -29.50 -28.54
C VAL A 10 -26.68 -28.09 -28.64
N ILE A 11 -27.80 -27.94 -29.38
CA ILE A 11 -28.47 -26.63 -29.54
C ILE A 11 -28.97 -26.12 -28.19
N TYR A 12 -29.59 -26.94 -27.37
CA TYR A 12 -30.05 -26.58 -26.04
C TYR A 12 -28.91 -26.12 -25.15
N SER A 13 -27.78 -26.86 -25.13
CA SER A 13 -26.60 -26.47 -24.34
C SER A 13 -26.01 -25.14 -24.80
N ILE A 14 -25.92 -24.88 -26.11
CA ILE A 14 -25.44 -23.60 -26.64
C ILE A 14 -26.36 -22.47 -26.20
N ILE A 15 -27.65 -22.60 -26.34
CA ILE A 15 -28.63 -21.58 -25.93
C ILE A 15 -28.52 -21.32 -24.43
N LEU A 16 -28.45 -22.37 -23.62
CA LEU A 16 -28.31 -22.24 -22.18
C LEU A 16 -27.04 -21.45 -21.79
N VAL A 17 -25.89 -21.81 -22.37
CA VAL A 17 -24.62 -21.13 -22.12
C VAL A 17 -24.67 -19.66 -22.53
N VAL A 18 -25.23 -19.36 -23.71
CA VAL A 18 -25.36 -17.98 -24.18
C VAL A 18 -26.26 -17.15 -23.26
N VAL A 19 -27.39 -17.70 -22.83
CA VAL A 19 -28.30 -16.99 -21.91
C VAL A 19 -27.62 -16.72 -20.55
N VAL A 20 -26.99 -17.75 -19.97
CA VAL A 20 -26.27 -17.59 -18.71
C VAL A 20 -25.13 -16.59 -18.84
N ALA A 21 -24.34 -16.67 -19.90
CA ALA A 21 -23.26 -15.72 -20.15
C ALA A 21 -23.76 -14.27 -20.29
N ALA A 22 -24.88 -14.07 -21.02
CA ALA A 22 -25.49 -12.75 -21.18
C ALA A 22 -25.98 -12.17 -19.85
N VAL A 23 -26.64 -12.98 -19.02
CA VAL A 23 -27.12 -12.55 -17.69
C VAL A 23 -25.94 -12.20 -16.77
N LEU A 24 -24.89 -13.03 -16.75
CA LEU A 24 -23.70 -12.75 -15.93
C LEU A 24 -22.96 -11.50 -16.41
N ALA A 25 -22.80 -11.32 -17.73
CA ALA A 25 -22.17 -10.15 -18.29
C ALA A 25 -22.97 -8.85 -17.95
N PHE A 26 -24.29 -8.90 -18.08
CA PHE A 26 -25.15 -7.77 -17.70
C PHE A 26 -25.02 -7.44 -16.20
N ALA A 27 -25.10 -8.43 -15.34
CA ALA A 27 -24.94 -8.24 -13.89
C ALA A 27 -23.55 -7.66 -13.57
N ALA A 28 -22.48 -8.18 -14.16
CA ALA A 28 -21.13 -7.68 -13.96
C ALA A 28 -20.97 -6.22 -14.40
N MET A 29 -21.51 -5.85 -15.57
CA MET A 29 -21.46 -4.47 -16.07
C MET A 29 -22.26 -3.50 -15.19
N PHE A 30 -23.42 -3.93 -14.70
CA PHE A 30 -24.28 -3.11 -13.84
C PHE A 30 -23.66 -2.86 -12.46
N LEU A 31 -23.01 -3.87 -11.89
CA LEU A 31 -22.38 -3.76 -10.56
C LEU A 31 -21.00 -3.11 -10.58
N LYS A 32 -20.33 -3.06 -11.74
CA LYS A 32 -18.96 -2.57 -11.86
C LYS A 32 -18.74 -1.17 -11.28
N PRO A 33 -19.55 -0.15 -11.54
CA PRO A 33 -19.35 1.20 -10.97
C PRO A 33 -19.36 1.21 -9.45
N THR A 34 -20.29 0.44 -8.84
CA THR A 34 -20.37 0.31 -7.38
C THR A 34 -19.16 -0.43 -6.81
N GLN A 35 -18.68 -1.48 -7.48
CA GLN A 35 -17.49 -2.21 -7.08
C GLN A 35 -16.25 -1.30 -7.15
N ASP A 36 -16.07 -0.55 -8.24
CA ASP A 36 -14.95 0.37 -8.42
C ASP A 36 -14.96 1.48 -7.33
N ALA A 37 -16.14 1.99 -6.97
CA ALA A 37 -16.29 2.96 -5.89
C ALA A 37 -15.93 2.36 -4.51
N ASN A 38 -16.36 1.13 -4.23
CA ASN A 38 -16.04 0.44 -2.98
C ASN A 38 -14.55 0.12 -2.88
N VAL A 39 -13.91 -0.36 -3.96
CA VAL A 39 -12.47 -0.61 -4.01
C VAL A 39 -11.68 0.67 -3.75
N LYS A 40 -12.09 1.79 -4.37
CA LYS A 40 -11.47 3.09 -4.14
C LYS A 40 -11.58 3.53 -2.68
N LYS A 41 -12.75 3.38 -2.09
CA LYS A 41 -13.03 3.72 -0.69
C LYS A 41 -12.22 2.86 0.27
N ASP A 42 -12.14 1.56 0.03
CA ASP A 42 -11.32 0.63 0.80
C ASP A 42 -9.83 0.99 0.72
N THR A 43 -9.32 1.30 -0.48
CA THR A 43 -7.97 1.81 -0.68
C THR A 43 -7.68 3.05 0.17
N ILE A 44 -8.59 4.03 0.17
CA ILE A 44 -8.47 5.26 0.95
C ILE A 44 -8.49 4.96 2.45
N SER A 45 -9.36 4.05 2.91
CA SER A 45 -9.40 3.61 4.31
C SER A 45 -8.07 3.01 4.77
N GLN A 46 -7.43 2.21 3.91
CA GLN A 46 -6.11 1.63 4.20
C GLN A 46 -5.02 2.70 4.25
N ILE A 47 -5.04 3.69 3.34
CA ILE A 47 -4.12 4.84 3.35
C ILE A 47 -4.29 5.65 4.65
N LEU A 48 -5.53 5.95 5.04
CA LEU A 48 -5.83 6.67 6.28
C LEU A 48 -5.36 5.90 7.51
N THR A 49 -5.55 4.59 7.53
CA THR A 49 -5.07 3.73 8.63
C THR A 49 -3.55 3.80 8.76
N ALA A 50 -2.82 3.75 7.65
CA ALA A 50 -1.37 3.92 7.65
C ALA A 50 -0.92 5.33 8.07
N ALA A 51 -1.76 6.35 7.81
CA ALA A 51 -1.55 7.73 8.27
C ALA A 51 -2.03 7.98 9.72
N THR A 52 -2.35 6.92 10.48
CA THR A 52 -2.85 6.93 11.88
C THR A 52 -4.30 7.38 12.07
N PHE A 53 -5.09 7.49 11.03
CA PHE A 53 -6.54 7.76 11.10
C PHE A 53 -7.34 6.44 11.04
N ALA A 54 -7.06 5.52 11.95
CA ALA A 54 -7.78 4.25 12.03
C ALA A 54 -9.20 4.41 12.61
N GLY A 55 -10.13 3.54 12.22
CA GLY A 55 -11.48 3.50 12.79
C GLY A 55 -12.43 4.59 12.29
N VAL A 56 -12.11 5.27 11.19
CA VAL A 56 -13.01 6.23 10.53
C VAL A 56 -14.27 5.50 10.05
N ALA A 57 -15.44 6.07 10.36
CA ALA A 57 -16.71 5.52 9.91
C ALA A 57 -16.78 5.47 8.37
N ASP A 58 -17.41 4.41 7.84
CA ASP A 58 -17.46 4.15 6.40
C ASP A 58 -18.02 5.33 5.58
N ALA A 59 -18.98 6.08 6.14
CA ALA A 59 -19.55 7.27 5.50
C ALA A 59 -18.59 8.48 5.46
N GLU A 60 -17.60 8.55 6.35
CA GLU A 60 -16.72 9.69 6.55
C GLU A 60 -15.33 9.53 5.91
N ILE A 61 -15.03 8.33 5.36
CA ILE A 61 -13.70 8.02 4.82
C ILE A 61 -13.24 9.04 3.77
N LEU A 62 -14.09 9.38 2.80
CA LEU A 62 -13.71 10.29 1.73
C LEU A 62 -13.54 11.73 2.21
N ASP A 63 -14.37 12.16 3.15
CA ASP A 63 -14.30 13.51 3.71
C ASP A 63 -13.09 13.65 4.64
N THR A 64 -12.80 12.64 5.46
CA THR A 64 -11.59 12.59 6.29
C THR A 64 -10.34 12.62 5.42
N TYR A 65 -10.29 11.84 4.35
CA TYR A 65 -9.15 11.86 3.42
C TYR A 65 -8.91 13.27 2.85
N LYS A 66 -9.96 13.94 2.34
CA LYS A 66 -9.85 15.31 1.82
C LYS A 66 -9.46 16.33 2.88
N ALA A 67 -9.91 16.13 4.12
CA ALA A 67 -9.61 17.04 5.22
C ALA A 67 -8.17 16.92 5.71
N GLU A 68 -7.63 15.70 5.77
CA GLU A 68 -6.35 15.41 6.42
C GLU A 68 -5.17 15.30 5.43
N ILE A 69 -5.42 15.02 4.16
CA ILE A 69 -4.34 14.99 3.18
C ILE A 69 -3.87 16.40 2.84
N GLU A 70 -2.56 16.58 2.76
CA GLU A 70 -1.92 17.81 2.31
C GLU A 70 -1.66 17.75 0.80
N SER A 71 -1.01 16.69 0.35
CA SER A 71 -0.75 16.45 -1.07
C SER A 71 -0.66 14.96 -1.41
N ALA A 72 -0.95 14.64 -2.66
CA ALA A 72 -0.75 13.31 -3.23
C ALA A 72 -0.02 13.46 -4.55
N ILE A 73 1.17 12.91 -4.65
CA ILE A 73 2.07 13.07 -5.81
C ILE A 73 2.46 11.73 -6.39
N LEU A 74 2.89 11.73 -7.63
CA LEU A 74 3.56 10.61 -8.28
C LEU A 74 5.04 10.95 -8.42
N VAL A 75 5.90 10.04 -7.99
CA VAL A 75 7.35 10.21 -8.10
C VAL A 75 7.96 9.18 -9.05
N ASN A 76 9.01 9.55 -9.76
CA ASN A 76 9.78 8.65 -10.59
C ASN A 76 10.83 7.88 -9.77
N PHE A 77 11.59 7.04 -10.44
CA PHE A 77 12.65 6.26 -9.81
C PHE A 77 13.82 7.13 -9.29
N GLU A 78 14.02 8.29 -9.89
CA GLU A 78 15.00 9.31 -9.47
C GLU A 78 14.54 10.07 -8.22
N GLY A 79 13.30 9.88 -7.78
CA GLY A 79 12.72 10.55 -6.61
C GLY A 79 12.11 11.93 -6.92
N ASP A 80 11.99 12.30 -8.20
CA ASP A 80 11.40 13.58 -8.60
C ASP A 80 9.88 13.45 -8.77
N SER A 81 9.14 14.49 -8.35
CA SER A 81 7.70 14.54 -8.59
C SER A 81 7.42 14.75 -10.08
N VAL A 82 6.64 13.83 -10.67
CA VAL A 82 6.27 13.85 -12.10
C VAL A 82 4.82 14.22 -12.34
N ALA A 83 3.96 14.07 -11.34
CA ALA A 83 2.54 14.44 -11.42
C ALA A 83 1.94 14.58 -10.02
N THR A 84 0.78 15.22 -9.95
CA THR A 84 -0.03 15.34 -8.73
C THR A 84 -1.36 14.65 -8.95
N LEU A 85 -1.79 13.86 -7.96
CA LEU A 85 -3.10 13.22 -7.95
C LEU A 85 -4.17 14.22 -7.47
N ASN A 86 -5.38 14.10 -8.03
CA ASN A 86 -6.48 15.00 -7.68
C ASN A 86 -7.11 14.60 -6.34
N ILE A 87 -6.78 15.33 -5.28
CA ILE A 87 -7.32 15.10 -3.93
C ILE A 87 -8.83 15.29 -3.88
N ASN A 88 -9.39 16.27 -4.61
CA ASN A 88 -10.83 16.55 -4.60
C ASN A 88 -11.64 15.41 -5.17
N ASP A 89 -11.10 14.73 -6.18
CA ASP A 89 -11.69 13.52 -6.78
C ASP A 89 -11.26 12.24 -6.03
N CYS A 90 -10.51 12.38 -4.93
CA CYS A 90 -9.95 11.25 -4.18
C CYS A 90 -9.20 10.29 -5.12
N GLU A 91 -8.37 10.81 -6.00
CA GLU A 91 -7.56 9.98 -6.90
C GLU A 91 -6.48 9.27 -6.11
N VAL A 92 -6.50 7.94 -6.17
CA VAL A 92 -5.54 7.05 -5.47
C VAL A 92 -5.15 5.89 -6.36
N TYR A 93 -3.96 5.35 -6.15
CA TYR A 93 -3.51 4.13 -6.82
C TYR A 93 -3.99 2.91 -6.04
N GLY A 94 -4.88 2.15 -6.67
CA GLY A 94 -5.30 0.84 -6.17
C GLY A 94 -4.33 -0.27 -6.56
N THR A 95 -4.63 -1.49 -6.13
CA THR A 95 -3.79 -2.68 -6.37
C THR A 95 -3.48 -2.94 -7.85
N SER A 96 -4.41 -2.61 -8.76
CA SER A 96 -4.20 -2.74 -10.22
C SER A 96 -3.17 -1.75 -10.75
N ASP A 97 -3.15 -0.53 -10.21
CA ASP A 97 -2.20 0.51 -10.58
C ASP A 97 -0.81 0.17 -10.05
N LEU A 98 -0.73 -0.24 -8.78
CA LEU A 98 0.52 -0.68 -8.14
C LEU A 98 1.15 -1.88 -8.86
N LYS A 99 0.32 -2.86 -9.25
CA LYS A 99 0.79 -4.01 -10.04
C LYS A 99 1.47 -3.57 -11.35
N ARG A 100 0.90 -2.57 -12.04
CA ARG A 100 1.50 -2.05 -13.30
C ARG A 100 2.86 -1.41 -13.06
N GLN A 101 3.09 -0.79 -11.89
CA GLN A 101 4.37 -0.17 -11.58
C GLN A 101 5.53 -1.17 -11.43
N ILE A 102 5.26 -2.41 -11.02
CA ILE A 102 6.32 -3.44 -10.90
C ILE A 102 7.04 -3.65 -12.23
N ALA A 103 6.29 -3.78 -13.32
CA ALA A 103 6.82 -4.06 -14.66
C ALA A 103 7.10 -2.80 -15.50
N ALA A 104 6.71 -1.61 -15.03
CA ALA A 104 6.89 -0.38 -15.77
C ALA A 104 8.39 -0.01 -15.84
N GLU A 105 8.86 0.39 -17.03
CA GLU A 105 10.21 0.93 -17.22
C GLU A 105 10.35 2.30 -16.56
N GLN A 106 9.34 3.17 -16.77
CA GLN A 106 9.24 4.45 -16.07
C GLN A 106 8.26 4.31 -14.90
N LYS A 107 8.76 4.52 -13.68
CA LYS A 107 7.95 4.45 -12.47
C LYS A 107 7.10 5.71 -12.30
N SER A 108 5.88 5.52 -11.80
CA SER A 108 4.98 6.57 -11.33
C SER A 108 4.43 6.10 -9.99
N LEU A 109 5.22 6.32 -8.93
CA LEU A 109 5.00 5.76 -7.60
C LEU A 109 4.23 6.76 -6.75
N PRO A 110 3.06 6.41 -6.21
CA PRO A 110 2.27 7.35 -5.42
C PRO A 110 2.88 7.57 -4.03
N VAL A 111 2.86 8.82 -3.60
CA VAL A 111 3.23 9.28 -2.26
C VAL A 111 2.10 10.14 -1.74
N TYR A 112 1.59 9.82 -0.56
CA TYR A 112 0.49 10.54 0.09
C TYR A 112 1.02 11.25 1.33
N ILE A 113 1.02 12.58 1.32
CA ILE A 113 1.55 13.43 2.38
C ILE A 113 0.37 13.99 3.18
N PHE A 114 0.40 13.82 4.50
CA PHE A 114 -0.67 14.21 5.40
C PHE A 114 -0.29 15.42 6.24
N LYS A 115 -1.27 16.23 6.63
CA LYS A 115 -1.10 17.44 7.46
C LYS A 115 -0.52 17.17 8.85
N ASN A 116 -0.66 15.93 9.35
CA ASN A 116 -0.01 15.48 10.59
C ASN A 116 1.50 15.23 10.43
N GLY A 117 2.06 15.42 9.24
CA GLY A 117 3.47 15.24 8.92
C GLY A 117 3.85 13.82 8.56
N TYR A 118 2.91 12.88 8.48
CA TYR A 118 3.20 11.52 8.03
C TYR A 118 3.09 11.39 6.52
N THR A 119 3.98 10.58 5.96
CA THR A 119 4.01 10.25 4.54
C THR A 119 3.66 8.78 4.36
N VAL A 120 2.67 8.49 3.52
CA VAL A 120 2.25 7.11 3.25
C VAL A 120 2.71 6.70 1.86
N VAL A 121 3.38 5.56 1.78
CA VAL A 121 3.81 4.92 0.55
C VAL A 121 3.21 3.51 0.45
N PRO A 122 2.73 3.07 -0.72
CA PRO A 122 2.22 1.72 -0.89
C PRO A 122 3.32 0.72 -1.23
N CYS A 123 2.96 -0.57 -1.09
CA CYS A 123 3.68 -1.69 -1.67
C CYS A 123 2.71 -2.71 -2.28
N TYR A 124 3.19 -3.51 -3.23
CA TYR A 124 2.42 -4.57 -3.87
C TYR A 124 3.35 -5.71 -4.28
N GLY A 125 2.96 -6.94 -4.00
CA GLY A 125 3.75 -8.12 -4.34
C GLY A 125 2.92 -9.39 -4.47
N ALA A 126 3.60 -10.51 -4.61
CA ALA A 126 3.00 -11.84 -4.68
C ALA A 126 3.18 -12.56 -3.34
N GLY A 127 2.08 -12.90 -2.68
CA GLY A 127 2.07 -13.80 -1.53
C GLY A 127 2.09 -15.27 -1.97
N LEU A 128 1.70 -16.17 -1.07
CA LEU A 128 1.66 -17.61 -1.34
C LEU A 128 0.48 -18.00 -2.24
N TRP A 129 -0.69 -17.47 -1.98
CA TRP A 129 -1.93 -17.82 -2.68
C TRP A 129 -2.47 -16.72 -3.58
N GLY A 130 -1.91 -15.55 -3.53
CA GLY A 130 -2.35 -14.43 -4.34
C GLY A 130 -1.56 -13.15 -4.06
N PRO A 131 -1.96 -12.03 -4.66
CA PRO A 131 -1.32 -10.76 -4.36
C PRO A 131 -1.50 -10.36 -2.91
N ILE A 132 -0.45 -9.74 -2.37
CA ILE A 132 -0.42 -9.01 -1.12
C ILE A 132 -0.07 -7.55 -1.42
N TRP A 133 -0.52 -6.64 -0.59
CA TRP A 133 -0.23 -5.22 -0.71
C TRP A 133 -0.22 -4.57 0.67
N GLY A 134 0.24 -3.36 0.74
CA GLY A 134 0.20 -2.58 1.97
C GLY A 134 0.42 -1.10 1.73
N TYR A 135 0.11 -0.34 2.77
CA TYR A 135 0.37 1.07 2.88
C TYR A 135 1.21 1.27 4.14
N ILE A 136 2.33 1.96 4.00
CA ILE A 136 3.31 2.17 5.06
C ILE A 136 3.35 3.67 5.36
N GLY A 137 2.93 4.05 6.55
CA GLY A 137 3.05 5.40 7.08
C GLY A 137 4.43 5.60 7.71
N LEU A 138 5.13 6.61 7.23
CA LEU A 138 6.45 7.01 7.69
C LEU A 138 6.36 8.31 8.48
N GLU A 139 7.22 8.47 9.47
CA GLU A 139 7.43 9.73 10.17
C GLU A 139 8.12 10.75 9.25
N LYS A 140 8.31 11.97 9.71
CA LYS A 140 8.92 13.08 8.93
C LYS A 140 10.33 12.78 8.44
N ASP A 141 11.04 11.88 9.12
CA ASP A 141 12.38 11.43 8.71
C ASP A 141 12.36 10.50 7.49
N LEU A 142 11.16 10.13 6.98
CA LEU A 142 10.94 9.20 5.87
C LEU A 142 11.67 7.86 6.03
N LYS A 143 12.02 7.51 7.24
CA LYS A 143 12.77 6.31 7.61
C LYS A 143 12.06 5.50 8.70
N THR A 144 11.47 6.16 9.70
CA THR A 144 10.79 5.52 10.82
C THR A 144 9.35 5.17 10.44
N ILE A 145 8.98 3.90 10.60
CA ILE A 145 7.63 3.43 10.32
C ILE A 145 6.72 3.78 11.49
N LYS A 146 5.67 4.53 11.21
CA LYS A 146 4.65 4.93 12.19
C LYS A 146 3.52 3.94 12.32
N ALA A 147 2.96 3.54 11.20
CA ALA A 147 1.88 2.57 11.13
C ALA A 147 1.91 1.87 9.77
N VAL A 148 1.31 0.69 9.69
CA VAL A 148 1.13 -0.03 8.43
C VAL A 148 -0.29 -0.57 8.33
N CYS A 149 -0.77 -0.75 7.10
CA CYS A 149 -2.00 -1.45 6.81
C CYS A 149 -1.75 -2.39 5.64
N PHE A 150 -1.84 -3.70 5.87
CA PHE A 150 -1.65 -4.71 4.83
C PHE A 150 -2.99 -5.29 4.38
N GLY A 151 -2.98 -5.84 3.16
CA GLY A 151 -4.09 -6.57 2.58
C GLY A 151 -3.60 -7.75 1.76
N HIS A 152 -4.50 -8.69 1.51
CA HIS A 152 -4.25 -9.87 0.69
C HIS A 152 -5.48 -10.27 -0.11
N LYS A 153 -5.30 -11.00 -1.19
CA LYS A 153 -6.43 -11.48 -2.00
C LYS A 153 -6.92 -12.87 -1.60
N GLY A 154 -6.05 -13.73 -1.11
CA GLY A 154 -6.43 -15.13 -0.92
C GLY A 154 -5.52 -15.95 0.01
N GLU A 155 -4.79 -15.29 0.90
CA GLU A 155 -3.99 -15.99 1.90
C GLU A 155 -4.88 -16.79 2.87
N THR A 156 -4.34 -17.86 3.44
CA THR A 156 -5.09 -18.76 4.30
C THR A 156 -5.42 -18.10 5.64
N PRO A 157 -6.73 -18.07 6.05
CA PRO A 157 -7.14 -17.59 7.37
C PRO A 157 -6.38 -18.28 8.51
N GLY A 158 -5.97 -17.50 9.52
CA GLY A 158 -5.20 -17.99 10.66
C GLY A 158 -3.72 -18.30 10.37
N LEU A 159 -3.28 -18.19 9.12
CA LEU A 159 -1.89 -18.34 8.66
C LEU A 159 -1.42 -17.06 7.94
N GLY A 160 -1.28 -17.09 6.62
CA GLY A 160 -0.82 -15.96 5.83
C GLY A 160 -1.73 -14.73 5.91
N ALA A 161 -3.05 -14.92 6.06
CA ALA A 161 -4.01 -13.83 6.24
C ALA A 161 -3.74 -12.95 7.46
N LYS A 162 -3.02 -13.46 8.47
CA LYS A 162 -2.62 -12.69 9.66
C LYS A 162 -1.83 -11.42 9.37
N ILE A 163 -1.21 -11.30 8.21
CA ILE A 163 -0.56 -10.03 7.81
C ILE A 163 -1.54 -8.85 7.81
N ALA A 164 -2.83 -9.11 7.55
CA ALA A 164 -3.90 -8.12 7.48
C ALA A 164 -4.90 -8.24 8.65
N ASP A 165 -5.16 -9.46 9.13
CA ASP A 165 -6.25 -9.73 10.06
C ASP A 165 -5.85 -9.53 11.54
N GLU A 166 -4.55 -9.53 11.85
CA GLU A 166 -4.06 -9.50 13.24
C GLU A 166 -3.38 -8.17 13.57
N PRO A 167 -3.96 -7.36 14.48
CA PRO A 167 -3.41 -6.06 14.84
C PRO A 167 -1.95 -6.11 15.33
N TRP A 168 -1.59 -7.14 16.13
CA TRP A 168 -0.24 -7.28 16.66
C TRP A 168 0.84 -7.32 15.57
N PHE A 169 0.49 -7.86 14.38
CA PHE A 169 1.45 -7.92 13.27
C PHE A 169 1.72 -6.53 12.70
N ALA A 170 0.69 -5.73 12.47
CA ALA A 170 0.84 -4.34 12.05
C ALA A 170 1.56 -3.49 13.12
N GLU A 171 1.23 -3.68 14.39
CA GLU A 171 1.85 -3.00 15.54
C GLU A 171 3.35 -3.30 15.64
N SER A 172 3.81 -4.50 15.25
CA SER A 172 5.22 -4.89 15.29
C SER A 172 6.12 -4.02 14.38
N PHE A 173 5.55 -3.33 13.40
CA PHE A 173 6.27 -2.40 12.54
C PHE A 173 6.50 -1.02 13.17
N THR A 174 5.70 -0.64 14.16
CA THR A 174 5.75 0.70 14.74
C THR A 174 7.11 0.98 15.41
N GLY A 175 7.75 2.08 15.01
CA GLY A 175 9.07 2.46 15.48
C GLY A 175 10.23 1.71 14.82
N LYS A 176 9.95 0.75 13.94
CA LYS A 176 10.99 0.14 13.10
C LYS A 176 11.45 1.11 12.02
N THR A 177 12.65 0.91 11.52
CA THR A 177 13.26 1.81 10.54
C THR A 177 13.60 1.11 9.24
N ILE A 178 13.56 1.85 8.14
CA ILE A 178 14.07 1.41 6.84
C ILE A 178 15.59 1.49 6.89
N GLY A 179 16.29 0.38 6.60
CA GLY A 179 17.74 0.31 6.60
C GLY A 179 18.37 0.96 5.36
N GLU A 180 19.70 1.08 5.39
CA GLU A 180 20.48 1.69 4.29
C GLU A 180 21.28 0.66 3.49
N GLY A 181 21.27 -0.61 3.93
CA GLY A 181 22.05 -1.71 3.33
C GLY A 181 21.45 -2.27 2.04
N GLU A 182 21.89 -3.46 1.67
CA GLU A 182 21.32 -4.22 0.55
C GLU A 182 19.93 -4.73 0.89
N VAL A 183 19.71 -5.16 2.14
CA VAL A 183 18.41 -5.51 2.70
C VAL A 183 17.91 -4.32 3.53
N LEU A 184 16.84 -3.67 3.07
CA LEU A 184 16.29 -2.48 3.70
C LEU A 184 15.35 -2.80 4.85
N PHE A 185 14.62 -3.93 4.76
CA PHE A 185 13.71 -4.40 5.80
C PHE A 185 13.53 -5.92 5.72
N GLU A 186 13.51 -6.61 6.83
CA GLU A 186 13.41 -8.07 6.86
C GLU A 186 12.19 -8.54 7.64
N VAL A 187 11.50 -9.55 7.09
CA VAL A 187 10.44 -10.31 7.76
C VAL A 187 10.86 -11.77 7.81
N ALA A 188 11.50 -12.17 8.89
CA ALA A 188 12.11 -13.50 9.02
C ALA A 188 11.96 -14.06 10.44
N LYS A 189 12.27 -15.34 10.61
CA LYS A 189 12.37 -15.90 11.97
C LYS A 189 13.59 -15.30 12.68
N PRO A 190 13.56 -15.08 14.01
CA PRO A 190 14.69 -14.49 14.76
C PRO A 190 16.04 -15.19 14.52
N ALA A 191 16.01 -16.51 14.37
CA ALA A 191 17.22 -17.32 14.12
C ALA A 191 17.82 -17.08 12.71
N ASN A 192 17.08 -16.49 11.78
CA ASN A 192 17.49 -16.23 10.40
C ASN A 192 17.69 -14.73 10.12
N ARG A 193 17.68 -13.88 11.15
CA ARG A 193 17.85 -12.44 11.01
C ARG A 193 19.22 -12.09 10.42
N GLN A 194 19.20 -11.25 9.37
CA GLN A 194 20.41 -10.79 8.66
C GLN A 194 20.65 -9.28 8.80
N VAL A 195 19.70 -8.55 9.36
CA VAL A 195 19.74 -7.10 9.55
C VAL A 195 19.62 -6.74 11.02
N ASP A 196 19.79 -5.46 11.34
CA ASP A 196 19.60 -4.94 12.69
C ASP A 196 18.16 -5.14 13.18
N GLU A 197 17.97 -5.22 14.48
CA GLU A 197 16.67 -5.41 15.10
C GLU A 197 15.66 -4.32 14.71
N ASN A 198 16.12 -3.11 14.48
CA ASN A 198 15.28 -1.99 14.07
C ASN A 198 14.75 -2.13 12.63
N ASN A 199 15.41 -2.93 11.80
CA ASN A 199 15.03 -3.17 10.41
C ASN A 199 14.39 -4.55 10.21
N HIS A 200 13.92 -5.18 11.28
CA HIS A 200 13.44 -6.55 11.30
C HIS A 200 12.16 -6.70 12.11
N ILE A 201 11.28 -7.57 11.64
CA ILE A 201 10.15 -8.13 12.41
C ILE A 201 10.11 -9.65 12.26
N ASP A 202 9.48 -10.29 13.23
CA ASP A 202 9.34 -11.74 13.25
C ASP A 202 8.31 -12.23 12.23
N ALA A 203 8.67 -13.27 11.50
CA ALA A 203 7.75 -13.96 10.60
C ALA A 203 6.62 -14.65 11.38
N ILE A 204 5.42 -14.64 10.81
CA ILE A 204 4.24 -15.30 11.35
C ILE A 204 4.48 -16.82 11.41
N SER A 205 4.30 -17.39 12.59
CA SER A 205 4.41 -18.85 12.78
C SER A 205 3.39 -19.58 11.91
N GLY A 206 3.85 -20.55 11.14
CA GLY A 206 3.01 -21.30 10.18
C GLY A 206 2.78 -20.59 8.84
N ALA A 207 3.21 -19.33 8.66
CA ALA A 207 3.06 -18.56 7.44
C ALA A 207 4.41 -18.02 6.90
N THR A 208 5.44 -18.81 6.99
CA THR A 208 6.82 -18.40 6.63
C THR A 208 6.92 -17.89 5.20
N ILE A 209 6.26 -18.53 4.23
CA ILE A 209 6.33 -18.15 2.82
C ILE A 209 5.67 -16.78 2.60
N THR A 210 4.48 -16.54 3.15
CA THR A 210 3.80 -15.24 3.06
C THR A 210 4.60 -14.13 3.75
N SER A 211 5.20 -14.42 4.92
CA SER A 211 6.05 -13.47 5.66
C SER A 211 7.30 -13.10 4.85
N GLN A 212 8.00 -14.07 4.28
CA GLN A 212 9.15 -13.82 3.41
C GLN A 212 8.76 -13.04 2.16
N ALA A 213 7.62 -13.38 1.54
CA ALA A 213 7.08 -12.66 0.39
C ALA A 213 6.79 -11.18 0.73
N LEU A 214 6.29 -10.91 1.93
CA LEU A 214 6.09 -9.54 2.40
C LEU A 214 7.44 -8.81 2.56
N GLY A 215 8.45 -9.44 3.16
CA GLY A 215 9.79 -8.88 3.27
C GLY A 215 10.39 -8.53 1.90
N VAL A 216 10.30 -9.44 0.93
CA VAL A 216 10.74 -9.18 -0.47
C VAL A 216 9.97 -8.01 -1.08
N THR A 217 8.65 -7.96 -0.87
CA THR A 217 7.79 -6.87 -1.36
C THR A 217 8.21 -5.52 -0.78
N LEU A 218 8.42 -5.44 0.53
CA LEU A 218 8.87 -4.22 1.21
C LEU A 218 10.22 -3.74 0.69
N ASN A 219 11.22 -4.65 0.59
CA ASN A 219 12.54 -4.31 0.07
C ASN A 219 12.47 -3.75 -1.36
N GLN A 220 11.68 -4.38 -2.23
CA GLN A 220 11.51 -3.92 -3.61
C GLN A 220 10.94 -2.50 -3.66
N TRP A 221 9.87 -2.23 -2.89
CA TRP A 221 9.19 -0.94 -2.92
C TRP A 221 9.98 0.16 -2.20
N PHE A 222 10.59 -0.12 -1.06
CA PHE A 222 11.52 0.81 -0.41
C PHE A 222 12.70 1.15 -1.32
N GLY A 223 13.20 0.17 -2.07
CA GLY A 223 14.21 0.40 -3.11
C GLY A 223 13.73 1.34 -4.22
N PHE A 224 12.46 1.26 -4.63
CA PHE A 224 11.87 2.19 -5.60
C PHE A 224 11.78 3.62 -5.06
N TYR A 225 11.48 3.79 -3.76
CA TYR A 225 11.35 5.10 -3.11
C TYR A 225 12.67 5.65 -2.55
N LYS A 226 13.76 4.89 -2.57
CA LYS A 226 15.04 5.23 -1.91
C LYS A 226 15.52 6.64 -2.24
N ASN A 227 15.47 7.02 -3.51
CA ASN A 227 15.92 8.35 -3.95
C ASN A 227 14.98 9.47 -3.49
N TYR A 228 13.66 9.20 -3.45
CA TYR A 228 12.69 10.13 -2.90
C TYR A 228 12.93 10.37 -1.40
N PHE A 229 13.13 9.31 -0.63
CA PHE A 229 13.40 9.41 0.80
C PHE A 229 14.68 10.22 1.07
N ALA A 230 15.78 9.91 0.37
CA ALA A 230 17.03 10.61 0.54
C ALA A 230 16.92 12.12 0.24
N LYS A 231 16.25 12.48 -0.87
CA LYS A 231 16.07 13.88 -1.26
C LYS A 231 15.24 14.70 -0.27
N ASN A 232 14.18 14.10 0.27
CA ASN A 232 13.23 14.85 1.11
C ASN A 232 13.62 14.82 2.60
N ALA A 233 14.28 13.78 3.07
CA ALA A 233 14.84 13.75 4.43
C ALA A 233 15.95 14.82 4.62
N GLU A 234 16.77 15.05 3.62
CA GLU A 234 17.81 16.11 3.69
C GLU A 234 17.21 17.52 3.75
N VAL A 235 16.10 17.78 3.08
CA VAL A 235 15.41 19.08 3.10
C VAL A 235 14.81 19.40 4.47
N GLU A 236 14.18 18.40 5.15
CA GLU A 236 13.63 18.64 6.50
C GLU A 236 14.72 18.91 7.55
N VAL A 237 15.85 18.21 7.50
CA VAL A 237 16.97 18.43 8.43
C VAL A 237 17.56 19.83 8.30
N VAL A 238 17.58 20.42 7.10
CA VAL A 238 18.09 21.78 6.88
C VAL A 238 17.12 22.84 7.41
N GLU A 239 15.80 22.65 7.32
CA GLU A 239 14.82 23.58 7.86
C GLU A 239 14.83 23.59 9.40
N ASP A 240 14.91 22.45 10.06
CA ASP A 240 14.96 22.37 11.53
C ASP A 240 16.25 22.97 12.10
N VAL A 241 17.38 22.89 11.39
CA VAL A 241 18.64 23.50 11.82
C VAL A 241 18.65 25.04 11.66
N VAL A 242 17.89 25.57 10.69
CA VAL A 242 17.81 27.03 10.47
C VAL A 242 16.90 27.71 11.49
N LEU A 243 15.93 27.00 12.08
CA LEU A 243 15.00 27.58 13.07
C LEU A 243 15.57 27.64 14.49
N ASP A 244 16.62 26.86 14.82
CA ASP A 244 17.23 26.81 16.16
C ASP A 244 18.44 27.74 16.35
N VAL A 245 18.78 28.61 15.37
CA VAL A 245 19.81 29.63 15.57
C VAL A 245 19.20 30.86 16.25
N GLU A 246 19.21 30.87 17.58
CA GLU A 246 18.92 32.07 18.37
C GLU A 246 19.82 33.24 17.94
N PRO A 247 19.29 34.47 17.83
CA PRO A 247 20.11 35.63 17.51
C PRO A 247 21.08 35.89 18.67
N VAL A 248 22.37 35.83 18.36
CA VAL A 248 23.43 36.24 19.30
C VAL A 248 23.23 37.72 19.63
N ASN A 249 22.80 38.00 20.84
CA ASN A 249 22.78 39.35 21.38
C ASN A 249 24.22 39.92 21.42
N THR A 250 24.52 40.80 20.53
CA THR A 250 25.69 41.66 20.64
C THR A 250 25.42 42.66 21.76
N VAL A 251 26.07 42.48 22.91
CA VAL A 251 26.19 43.48 23.95
C VAL A 251 27.20 44.48 23.49
N GLU A 252 26.76 45.70 23.17
CA GLU A 252 27.63 46.88 23.02
C GLU A 252 28.14 47.34 24.39
N GLU A 253 29.44 47.48 24.53
CA GLU A 253 30.09 48.39 25.46
C GLU A 253 30.64 49.59 24.70
#